data_06f84b1da9af98c4a3071a9f6e2ce97b
#
_entry.id   06f84b1da9af98c4a3071a9f6e2ce97b
#
_cell.length_a   1.000
_cell.length_b   1.000
_cell.length_c   1.000
_cell.angle_alpha   90.00
_cell.angle_beta   90.00
_cell.angle_gamma   90.00
#
_symmetry.space_group_name_H-M   'P 1'
#
loop_
_entity.id
_entity.type
_entity.pdbx_description
1 polymer ?
#
loop_
_entity_poly.entity_id
_entity_poly.type
_entity_poly.pdbx_seq_one_letter_code
_entity_poly.pdbx_strand_id
1 'polypeptide(L)'
;MNLFNADHNSEVSCYRIPSIITASNGDLIVAIDERVPSCGDLKWSDDINIVMRKSSDNGNTWTPIRTIVDYPKGESASDPSMIFDEVTNTIFLFFNFMNHINEKDKYYLKYISSSDYGKSWSDPVDITNQISKKNWSNDFKFITSGRGFQAKDGTLLHCLVNLQNGTHVFGSKDNGKTWFISKTPVTPGNESKIIELSDGSWMVNSRVNNSGYRYSHISTDFGNTWNSKKEIDLIDPGSNGSLIRYNQNSQNFLLLSNINDQKERRELVIRYSLDEGKSWSDPRIIYREEAAYSSMTVLSNGDIGLFFEADNYRNNFFTRIKLDEIIEF
;
A
#
# COMPACT_ATOMS: atom_id res chain seq x y z
N MET A 1 -1.69 -11.59 15.39
CA MET A 1 -3.17 -11.75 15.53
C MET A 1 -3.78 -11.88 14.16
N ASN A 2 -4.65 -12.86 13.92
CA ASN A 2 -5.38 -12.95 12.66
C ASN A 2 -6.54 -11.95 12.66
N LEU A 3 -6.52 -10.95 11.80
CA LEU A 3 -7.54 -9.89 11.77
C LEU A 3 -8.70 -10.24 10.83
N PHE A 4 -8.40 -10.93 9.73
CA PHE A 4 -9.39 -11.30 8.73
C PHE A 4 -9.12 -12.74 8.27
N ASN A 5 -10.14 -13.57 8.40
CA ASN A 5 -10.11 -14.97 8.01
C ASN A 5 -11.46 -15.32 7.37
N ALA A 6 -11.44 -15.76 6.11
CA ALA A 6 -12.65 -16.13 5.37
C ALA A 6 -13.36 -17.38 5.92
N ASP A 7 -12.64 -18.25 6.62
CA ASP A 7 -13.25 -19.44 7.25
C ASP A 7 -14.33 -19.07 8.29
N HIS A 8 -14.34 -17.82 8.76
CA HIS A 8 -15.35 -17.34 9.72
C HIS A 8 -16.60 -16.74 9.06
N ASN A 9 -16.60 -16.58 7.72
CA ASN A 9 -17.75 -16.08 6.98
C ASN A 9 -17.89 -16.82 5.65
N SER A 10 -18.87 -17.71 5.56
CA SER A 10 -19.09 -18.55 4.37
C SER A 10 -19.52 -17.79 3.11
N GLU A 11 -19.87 -16.52 3.23
CA GLU A 11 -20.22 -15.67 2.09
C GLU A 11 -18.99 -15.00 1.46
N VAL A 12 -17.86 -14.99 2.17
CA VAL A 12 -16.61 -14.36 1.73
C VAL A 12 -15.63 -15.41 1.22
N SER A 13 -15.21 -15.29 -0.02
CA SER A 13 -14.23 -16.21 -0.61
C SER A 13 -12.82 -16.01 -0.07
N CYS A 14 -12.40 -14.77 0.12
CA CYS A 14 -11.14 -14.41 0.79
C CYS A 14 -11.07 -12.92 1.13
N TYR A 15 -10.15 -12.59 2.05
CA TYR A 15 -9.69 -11.23 2.30
C TYR A 15 -8.31 -11.05 1.69
N ARG A 16 -8.11 -9.98 0.92
CA ARG A 16 -6.84 -9.71 0.24
C ARG A 16 -6.46 -8.24 0.29
N ILE A 17 -5.20 -7.96 0.02
CA ILE A 17 -4.68 -6.60 -0.26
C ILE A 17 -4.65 -5.73 1.02
N PRO A 18 -3.69 -5.98 1.91
CA PRO A 18 -3.60 -5.29 3.20
C PRO A 18 -3.13 -3.84 3.07
N SER A 19 -3.77 -2.95 3.82
CA SER A 19 -3.38 -1.58 4.04
C SER A 19 -3.41 -1.25 5.54
N ILE A 20 -2.39 -0.57 6.07
CA ILE A 20 -2.35 -0.11 7.46
C ILE A 20 -1.72 1.27 7.58
N ILE A 21 -2.29 2.11 8.45
CA ILE A 21 -1.72 3.38 8.88
C ILE A 21 -1.86 3.56 10.39
N THR A 22 -1.04 4.44 10.94
CA THR A 22 -1.20 5.03 12.27
C THR A 22 -1.64 6.49 12.10
N ALA A 23 -2.73 6.87 12.73
CA ALA A 23 -3.20 8.25 12.78
C ALA A 23 -2.50 9.03 13.88
N SER A 24 -2.59 10.38 13.87
CA SER A 24 -1.90 11.25 14.84
C SER A 24 -2.33 11.04 16.30
N ASN A 25 -3.54 10.53 16.53
CA ASN A 25 -4.01 10.18 17.87
C ASN A 25 -3.53 8.79 18.35
N GLY A 26 -2.69 8.10 17.57
CA GLY A 26 -2.18 6.76 17.86
C GLY A 26 -3.08 5.60 17.43
N ASP A 27 -4.27 5.87 16.88
CA ASP A 27 -5.17 4.83 16.38
C ASP A 27 -4.56 4.15 15.14
N LEU A 28 -4.63 2.82 15.12
CA LEU A 28 -4.31 2.01 13.94
C LEU A 28 -5.57 1.78 13.14
N ILE A 29 -5.49 1.99 11.84
CA ILE A 29 -6.55 1.66 10.90
C ILE A 29 -6.00 0.64 9.90
N VAL A 30 -6.65 -0.50 9.78
CA VAL A 30 -6.40 -1.48 8.71
C VAL A 30 -7.59 -1.50 7.77
N ALA A 31 -7.30 -1.62 6.47
CA ALA A 31 -8.29 -1.84 5.42
C ALA A 31 -7.84 -2.97 4.50
N ILE A 32 -8.80 -3.69 3.93
CA ILE A 32 -8.54 -4.87 3.09
C ILE A 32 -9.74 -5.10 2.16
N ASP A 33 -9.51 -5.75 1.01
CA ASP A 33 -10.58 -6.27 0.16
C ASP A 33 -11.34 -7.39 0.88
N GLU A 34 -12.66 -7.34 0.83
CA GLU A 34 -13.56 -8.46 1.09
C GLU A 34 -14.09 -8.96 -0.24
N ARG A 35 -13.64 -10.13 -0.70
CA ARG A 35 -13.96 -10.69 -2.00
C ARG A 35 -15.05 -11.74 -1.86
N VAL A 36 -16.24 -11.47 -2.38
CA VAL A 36 -17.44 -12.25 -2.09
C VAL A 36 -17.59 -13.46 -3.00
N PRO A 37 -17.72 -13.36 -4.34
CA PRO A 37 -18.01 -14.56 -5.14
C PRO A 37 -16.76 -15.38 -5.47
N SER A 38 -15.57 -14.75 -5.46
CA SER A 38 -14.31 -15.42 -5.79
C SER A 38 -13.12 -14.61 -5.30
N CYS A 39 -11.95 -15.25 -5.14
CA CYS A 39 -10.69 -14.54 -4.83
C CYS A 39 -10.07 -13.82 -6.05
N GLY A 40 -10.79 -13.68 -7.17
CA GLY A 40 -10.35 -12.95 -8.35
C GLY A 40 -10.04 -11.47 -8.05
N ASP A 41 -9.07 -10.91 -8.76
CA ASP A 41 -8.79 -9.47 -8.68
C ASP A 41 -9.89 -8.65 -9.36
N LEU A 42 -9.88 -7.32 -9.20
CA LEU A 42 -10.89 -6.37 -9.68
C LEU A 42 -11.47 -6.69 -11.07
N LYS A 43 -10.64 -7.10 -12.01
CA LYS A 43 -11.07 -7.43 -13.37
C LYS A 43 -11.96 -8.69 -13.46
N TRP A 44 -11.83 -9.60 -12.51
CA TRP A 44 -12.41 -10.96 -12.57
C TRP A 44 -13.39 -11.26 -11.43
N SER A 45 -13.63 -10.30 -10.54
CA SER A 45 -14.59 -10.42 -9.46
C SER A 45 -15.54 -9.22 -9.49
N ASP A 46 -16.84 -9.51 -9.56
CA ASP A 46 -17.90 -8.52 -9.71
C ASP A 46 -18.56 -8.10 -8.39
N ASP A 47 -17.93 -8.48 -7.27
CA ASP A 47 -18.37 -8.12 -5.93
C ASP A 47 -17.16 -8.13 -4.98
N ILE A 48 -16.51 -6.98 -4.89
CA ILE A 48 -15.40 -6.73 -3.97
C ILE A 48 -15.74 -5.47 -3.17
N ASN A 49 -15.73 -5.60 -1.85
CA ASN A 49 -15.96 -4.54 -0.91
C ASN A 49 -14.66 -4.16 -0.19
N ILE A 50 -14.61 -3.01 0.44
CA ILE A 50 -13.52 -2.64 1.33
C ILE A 50 -14.03 -2.65 2.76
N VAL A 51 -13.38 -3.46 3.58
CA VAL A 51 -13.65 -3.58 5.00
C VAL A 51 -12.49 -3.08 5.83
N MET A 52 -12.78 -2.66 7.06
CA MET A 52 -11.78 -2.15 7.98
C MET A 52 -11.94 -2.69 9.39
N ARG A 53 -10.84 -2.61 10.16
CA ARG A 53 -10.82 -2.68 11.62
C ARG A 53 -9.95 -1.57 12.18
N LYS A 54 -10.16 -1.22 13.44
CA LYS A 54 -9.44 -0.17 14.15
C LYS A 54 -8.95 -0.68 15.50
N SER A 55 -7.77 -0.21 15.92
CA SER A 55 -7.22 -0.43 17.24
C SER A 55 -6.79 0.91 17.87
N SER A 56 -7.07 1.11 19.13
CA SER A 56 -6.63 2.30 19.90
C SER A 56 -5.60 1.96 20.98
N ASP A 57 -5.01 0.76 20.94
CA ASP A 57 -4.12 0.24 21.96
C ASP A 57 -2.88 -0.47 21.36
N ASN A 58 -2.35 0.12 20.27
CA ASN A 58 -1.22 -0.41 19.52
C ASN A 58 -1.41 -1.86 19.04
N GLY A 59 -2.63 -2.22 18.63
CA GLY A 59 -2.93 -3.51 18.04
C GLY A 59 -3.17 -4.65 19.03
N ASN A 60 -3.34 -4.37 20.33
CA ASN A 60 -3.68 -5.40 21.31
C ASN A 60 -5.14 -5.85 21.16
N THR A 61 -6.05 -4.91 20.88
CA THR A 61 -7.46 -5.19 20.58
C THR A 61 -7.93 -4.49 19.32
N TRP A 62 -8.93 -5.04 18.65
CA TRP A 62 -9.46 -4.53 17.39
C TRP A 62 -10.98 -4.51 17.40
N THR A 63 -11.56 -3.48 16.79
CA THR A 63 -13.00 -3.39 16.57
C THR A 63 -13.50 -4.57 15.71
N PRO A 64 -14.80 -4.89 15.70
CA PRO A 64 -15.38 -5.77 14.68
C PRO A 64 -15.08 -5.27 13.27
N ILE A 65 -15.16 -6.18 12.29
CA ILE A 65 -15.08 -5.84 10.86
C ILE A 65 -16.23 -4.87 10.53
N ARG A 66 -15.91 -3.82 9.78
CA ARG A 66 -16.87 -2.84 9.28
C ARG A 66 -16.64 -2.58 7.81
N THR A 67 -17.66 -2.73 6.99
CA THR A 67 -17.63 -2.33 5.57
C THR A 67 -17.63 -0.82 5.46
N ILE A 68 -16.74 -0.27 4.64
CA ILE A 68 -16.57 1.17 4.43
C ILE A 68 -16.71 1.60 2.97
N VAL A 69 -16.54 0.67 2.02
CA VAL A 69 -16.92 0.84 0.62
C VAL A 69 -17.67 -0.40 0.20
N ASP A 70 -18.89 -0.23 -0.25
CA ASP A 70 -19.80 -1.28 -0.68
C ASP A 70 -20.60 -0.78 -1.88
N TYR A 71 -20.58 -1.56 -2.95
CA TYR A 71 -21.35 -1.29 -4.16
C TYR A 71 -22.27 -2.48 -4.46
N PRO A 72 -23.38 -2.26 -5.18
CA PRO A 72 -24.22 -3.38 -5.60
C PRO A 72 -23.41 -4.41 -6.42
N LYS A 73 -23.77 -5.70 -6.30
CA LYS A 73 -23.20 -6.76 -7.12
C LYS A 73 -23.17 -6.37 -8.61
N GLY A 74 -22.03 -6.59 -9.26
CA GLY A 74 -21.73 -6.10 -10.61
C GLY A 74 -20.84 -4.87 -10.60
N GLU A 75 -20.55 -4.33 -9.42
CA GLU A 75 -19.60 -3.22 -9.22
C GLU A 75 -18.63 -3.59 -8.11
N SER A 76 -17.35 -3.29 -8.29
CA SER A 76 -16.31 -3.70 -7.34
C SER A 76 -15.40 -2.54 -6.97
N ALA A 77 -15.00 -2.50 -5.69
CA ALA A 77 -13.96 -1.64 -5.15
C ALA A 77 -12.81 -2.50 -4.61
N SER A 78 -11.58 -2.26 -5.03
CA SER A 78 -10.43 -3.10 -4.68
C SER A 78 -9.15 -2.29 -4.47
N ASP A 79 -8.14 -2.93 -3.89
CA ASP A 79 -6.80 -2.42 -3.68
C ASP A 79 -6.73 -1.22 -2.73
N PRO A 80 -7.28 -1.30 -1.49
CA PRO A 80 -7.26 -0.19 -0.57
C PRO A 80 -5.82 0.28 -0.30
N SER A 81 -5.66 1.60 -0.29
CA SER A 81 -4.39 2.23 0.04
C SER A 81 -4.62 3.53 0.79
N MET A 82 -3.87 3.76 1.85
CA MET A 82 -4.12 4.90 2.71
C MET A 82 -2.95 5.90 2.74
N ILE A 83 -3.30 7.18 2.84
CA ILE A 83 -2.39 8.25 3.25
C ILE A 83 -3.02 8.96 4.44
N PHE A 84 -2.25 9.21 5.48
CA PHE A 84 -2.64 10.12 6.54
C PHE A 84 -2.00 11.48 6.26
N ASP A 85 -2.83 12.51 6.07
CA ASP A 85 -2.41 13.90 5.97
C ASP A 85 -2.29 14.48 7.36
N GLU A 86 -1.06 14.63 7.84
CA GLU A 86 -0.73 15.17 9.17
C GLU A 86 -1.11 16.66 9.30
N VAL A 87 -1.19 17.39 8.17
CA VAL A 87 -1.51 18.83 8.17
C VAL A 87 -3.00 19.06 8.49
N THR A 88 -3.88 18.25 7.92
CA THR A 88 -5.34 18.38 8.09
C THR A 88 -5.94 17.32 9.00
N ASN A 89 -5.13 16.37 9.51
CA ASN A 89 -5.60 15.17 10.21
C ASN A 89 -6.62 14.35 9.41
N THR A 90 -6.44 14.28 8.09
CA THR A 90 -7.35 13.59 7.19
C THR A 90 -6.73 12.27 6.71
N ILE A 91 -7.49 11.19 6.81
CA ILE A 91 -7.16 9.92 6.18
C ILE A 91 -7.78 9.92 4.79
N PHE A 92 -6.96 9.72 3.75
CA PHE A 92 -7.42 9.39 2.41
C PHE A 92 -7.28 7.88 2.21
N LEU A 93 -8.37 7.19 1.89
CA LEU A 93 -8.37 5.80 1.50
C LEU A 93 -8.70 5.71 0.01
N PHE A 94 -7.70 5.42 -0.80
CA PHE A 94 -7.82 5.21 -2.23
C PHE A 94 -8.26 3.79 -2.54
N PHE A 95 -8.96 3.62 -3.65
CA PHE A 95 -9.34 2.33 -4.20
C PHE A 95 -9.58 2.42 -5.71
N ASN A 96 -9.53 1.27 -6.36
CA ASN A 96 -9.83 1.09 -7.76
C ASN A 96 -11.26 0.57 -7.90
N PHE A 97 -12.01 1.11 -8.86
CA PHE A 97 -13.40 0.76 -9.07
C PHE A 97 -13.64 0.30 -10.50
N MET A 98 -14.51 -0.68 -10.66
CA MET A 98 -14.99 -1.16 -11.95
C MET A 98 -16.49 -1.45 -11.90
N ASN A 99 -17.22 -1.02 -12.95
CA ASN A 99 -18.58 -1.45 -13.20
C ASN A 99 -18.57 -2.56 -14.27
N HIS A 100 -18.75 -3.80 -13.86
CA HIS A 100 -18.68 -4.99 -14.71
C HIS A 100 -19.88 -5.13 -15.64
N ILE A 101 -21.01 -4.48 -15.30
CA ILE A 101 -22.27 -4.56 -16.05
C ILE A 101 -22.26 -3.61 -17.24
N ASN A 102 -21.96 -2.33 -16.98
CA ASN A 102 -22.15 -1.26 -17.93
C ASN A 102 -20.85 -0.76 -18.56
N GLU A 103 -19.71 -0.92 -17.86
CA GLU A 103 -18.43 -0.31 -18.25
C GLU A 103 -17.25 -1.28 -17.99
N LYS A 104 -17.40 -2.52 -18.39
CA LYS A 104 -16.38 -3.54 -18.23
C LYS A 104 -15.05 -3.08 -18.86
N ASP A 105 -13.94 -3.40 -18.15
CA ASP A 105 -12.57 -3.02 -18.52
C ASP A 105 -12.28 -1.51 -18.49
N LYS A 106 -13.15 -0.69 -17.87
CA LYS A 106 -12.84 0.67 -17.49
C LYS A 106 -12.48 0.74 -16.02
N TYR A 107 -11.35 1.37 -15.73
CA TYR A 107 -10.76 1.45 -14.38
C TYR A 107 -10.90 2.88 -13.87
N TYR A 108 -11.67 3.04 -12.81
CA TYR A 108 -11.86 4.30 -12.12
C TYR A 108 -11.01 4.35 -10.85
N LEU A 109 -10.42 5.48 -10.57
CA LEU A 109 -9.50 5.73 -9.47
C LEU A 109 -10.20 6.67 -8.51
N LYS A 110 -10.55 6.14 -7.33
CA LYS A 110 -11.41 6.85 -6.37
C LYS A 110 -10.75 6.89 -4.99
N TYR A 111 -11.26 7.76 -4.12
CA TYR A 111 -10.97 7.74 -2.70
C TYR A 111 -12.21 8.08 -1.87
N ILE A 112 -12.20 7.67 -0.60
CA ILE A 112 -13.00 8.20 0.48
C ILE A 112 -12.08 8.85 1.50
N SER A 113 -12.57 9.81 2.30
CA SER A 113 -11.78 10.48 3.31
C SER A 113 -12.46 10.48 4.68
N SER A 114 -11.63 10.55 5.74
CA SER A 114 -12.09 10.63 7.11
C SER A 114 -11.28 11.70 7.85
N SER A 115 -11.95 12.62 8.52
CA SER A 115 -11.35 13.64 9.41
C SER A 115 -11.55 13.34 10.91
N ASP A 116 -12.06 12.16 11.23
CA ASP A 116 -12.40 11.73 12.60
C ASP A 116 -11.75 10.38 12.96
N TYR A 117 -10.56 10.12 12.36
CA TYR A 117 -9.77 8.91 12.59
C TYR A 117 -10.51 7.62 12.25
N GLY A 118 -11.21 7.62 11.10
CA GLY A 118 -11.90 6.45 10.56
C GLY A 118 -13.23 6.11 11.23
N LYS A 119 -13.81 7.02 12.05
CA LYS A 119 -15.16 6.81 12.62
C LYS A 119 -16.23 6.97 11.55
N SER A 120 -16.11 7.99 10.71
CA SER A 120 -16.95 8.20 9.55
C SER A 120 -16.13 8.44 8.28
N TRP A 121 -16.72 8.21 7.13
CA TRP A 121 -16.09 8.36 5.82
C TRP A 121 -16.98 9.18 4.89
N SER A 122 -16.36 9.95 4.00
CA SER A 122 -17.06 10.71 2.95
C SER A 122 -17.66 9.78 1.90
N ASP A 123 -18.53 10.32 1.06
CA ASP A 123 -18.87 9.69 -0.21
C ASP A 123 -17.61 9.53 -1.08
N PRO A 124 -17.60 8.54 -2.00
CA PRO A 124 -16.49 8.33 -2.94
C PRO A 124 -16.27 9.50 -3.89
N VAL A 125 -15.01 9.92 -4.03
CA VAL A 125 -14.58 10.97 -4.96
C VAL A 125 -13.79 10.33 -6.09
N ASP A 126 -14.22 10.56 -7.34
CA ASP A 126 -13.52 10.09 -8.54
C ASP A 126 -12.45 11.11 -8.97
N ILE A 127 -11.19 10.65 -8.97
CA ILE A 127 -10.03 11.44 -9.39
C ILE A 127 -9.40 10.92 -10.69
N THR A 128 -10.04 10.01 -11.38
CA THR A 128 -9.55 9.37 -12.60
C THR A 128 -9.05 10.40 -13.62
N ASN A 129 -9.83 11.44 -13.87
CA ASN A 129 -9.47 12.47 -14.84
C ASN A 129 -8.31 13.37 -14.41
N GLN A 130 -7.96 13.40 -13.12
CA GLN A 130 -6.85 14.20 -12.60
C GLN A 130 -5.52 13.45 -12.71
N ILE A 131 -5.55 12.12 -12.47
CA ILE A 131 -4.34 11.29 -12.40
C ILE A 131 -4.20 10.26 -13.53
N SER A 132 -5.06 10.36 -14.57
CA SER A 132 -4.98 9.51 -15.76
C SER A 132 -4.92 10.37 -17.03
N LYS A 133 -4.09 9.97 -17.99
CA LYS A 133 -4.01 10.66 -19.29
C LYS A 133 -5.19 10.24 -20.17
N LYS A 134 -5.66 11.14 -21.06
CA LYS A 134 -6.81 10.88 -21.94
C LYS A 134 -6.66 9.63 -22.81
N ASN A 135 -5.45 9.32 -23.25
CA ASN A 135 -5.16 8.13 -24.06
C ASN A 135 -5.07 6.83 -23.25
N TRP A 136 -5.28 6.88 -21.93
CA TRP A 136 -5.30 5.72 -21.03
C TRP A 136 -6.71 5.20 -20.71
N SER A 137 -7.75 5.67 -21.41
CA SER A 137 -9.14 5.33 -21.10
C SER A 137 -9.40 3.81 -21.01
N ASN A 138 -8.73 3.03 -21.85
CA ASN A 138 -8.87 1.58 -21.91
C ASN A 138 -7.65 0.82 -21.35
N ASP A 139 -6.67 1.52 -20.80
CA ASP A 139 -5.50 0.87 -20.21
C ASP A 139 -5.87 0.26 -18.87
N PHE A 140 -5.31 -0.92 -18.60
CA PHE A 140 -5.36 -1.48 -17.27
C PHE A 140 -4.48 -0.63 -16.35
N LYS A 141 -5.11 0.11 -15.48
CA LYS A 141 -4.46 1.01 -14.53
C LYS A 141 -5.09 0.89 -13.16
N PHE A 142 -4.28 1.07 -12.12
CA PHE A 142 -4.74 1.01 -10.73
C PHE A 142 -3.80 1.75 -9.79
N ILE A 143 -4.35 2.32 -8.71
CA ILE A 143 -3.57 2.86 -7.59
C ILE A 143 -2.96 1.67 -6.84
N THR A 144 -1.67 1.74 -6.55
CA THR A 144 -0.97 0.68 -5.80
C THR A 144 -1.54 0.57 -4.39
N SER A 145 -1.90 -0.63 -3.99
CA SER A 145 -2.43 -0.90 -2.64
C SER A 145 -1.42 -0.67 -1.51
N GLY A 146 -1.90 -0.64 -0.29
CA GLY A 146 -1.12 -0.52 0.93
C GLY A 146 -1.08 0.92 1.46
N ARG A 147 -0.06 1.69 1.13
CA ARG A 147 0.02 3.09 1.59
C ARG A 147 0.80 3.99 0.65
N GLY A 148 0.44 5.28 0.66
CA GLY A 148 1.25 6.36 0.15
C GLY A 148 2.09 7.02 1.26
N PHE A 149 2.58 8.22 0.98
CA PHE A 149 3.53 8.94 1.81
C PHE A 149 3.21 10.44 1.82
N GLN A 150 3.45 11.14 2.93
CA GLN A 150 3.45 12.60 2.99
C GLN A 150 4.88 13.10 3.07
N ALA A 151 5.28 13.97 2.14
CA ALA A 151 6.58 14.61 2.10
C ALA A 151 6.69 15.71 3.16
N LYS A 152 7.91 16.17 3.47
CA LYS A 152 8.19 17.20 4.49
C LYS A 152 7.50 18.54 4.22
N ASP A 153 7.27 18.86 2.95
CA ASP A 153 6.56 20.08 2.54
C ASP A 153 5.03 19.96 2.59
N GLY A 154 4.51 18.79 3.07
CA GLY A 154 3.10 18.47 3.15
C GLY A 154 2.53 17.83 1.88
N THR A 155 3.30 17.70 0.80
CA THR A 155 2.85 17.05 -0.43
C THR A 155 2.49 15.59 -0.17
N LEU A 156 1.27 15.19 -0.53
CA LEU A 156 0.84 13.80 -0.51
C LEU A 156 1.33 13.11 -1.77
N LEU A 157 1.98 11.95 -1.65
CA LEU A 157 2.56 11.19 -2.75
C LEU A 157 2.10 9.75 -2.76
N HIS A 158 1.82 9.22 -3.94
CA HIS A 158 1.44 7.83 -4.14
C HIS A 158 1.86 7.32 -5.53
N CYS A 159 1.68 6.02 -5.78
CA CYS A 159 1.98 5.37 -7.05
C CYS A 159 0.73 4.87 -7.76
N LEU A 160 0.68 5.08 -9.07
CA LEU A 160 -0.32 4.58 -10.00
C LEU A 160 0.36 3.68 -11.04
N VAL A 161 -0.09 2.46 -11.16
CA VAL A 161 0.36 1.52 -12.20
C VAL A 161 -0.48 1.69 -13.45
N ASN A 162 0.17 1.79 -14.60
CA ASN A 162 -0.42 1.56 -15.91
C ASN A 162 0.38 0.43 -16.57
N LEU A 163 -0.25 -0.73 -16.81
CA LEU A 163 0.47 -1.92 -17.28
C LEU A 163 1.13 -1.74 -18.65
N GLN A 164 0.67 -0.79 -19.47
CA GLN A 164 1.21 -0.47 -20.77
C GLN A 164 2.34 0.58 -20.72
N ASN A 165 2.31 1.46 -19.72
CA ASN A 165 3.15 2.65 -19.67
C ASN A 165 4.09 2.71 -18.46
N GLY A 166 4.02 1.77 -17.53
CA GLY A 166 4.82 1.75 -16.30
C GLY A 166 4.11 2.39 -15.11
N THR A 167 4.85 2.60 -14.04
CA THR A 167 4.34 3.18 -12.80
C THR A 167 4.55 4.70 -12.81
N HIS A 168 3.53 5.46 -12.43
CA HIS A 168 3.60 6.90 -12.28
C HIS A 168 3.44 7.30 -10.81
N VAL A 169 4.15 8.36 -10.42
CA VAL A 169 3.87 9.03 -9.14
C VAL A 169 2.73 10.01 -9.35
N PHE A 170 1.76 10.00 -8.45
CA PHE A 170 0.75 11.03 -8.36
C PHE A 170 0.72 11.61 -6.94
N GLY A 171 0.10 12.77 -6.77
CA GLY A 171 0.08 13.40 -5.46
C GLY A 171 -0.81 14.62 -5.40
N SER A 172 -0.84 15.27 -4.23
CA SER A 172 -1.56 16.50 -3.96
C SER A 172 -0.67 17.48 -3.20
N LYS A 173 -0.69 18.75 -3.60
CA LYS A 173 0.01 19.85 -2.91
C LYS A 173 -0.93 20.76 -2.11
N ASP A 174 -2.20 20.44 -2.08
CA ASP A 174 -3.27 21.25 -1.49
C ASP A 174 -4.20 20.41 -0.57
N ASN A 175 -3.60 19.42 0.11
CA ASN A 175 -4.27 18.55 1.07
C ASN A 175 -5.47 17.80 0.47
N GLY A 176 -5.28 17.24 -0.75
CA GLY A 176 -6.25 16.39 -1.41
C GLY A 176 -7.35 17.11 -2.17
N LYS A 177 -7.31 18.46 -2.31
CA LYS A 177 -8.30 19.21 -3.11
C LYS A 177 -8.12 18.97 -4.59
N THR A 178 -6.87 18.92 -5.06
CA THR A 178 -6.51 18.57 -6.44
C THR A 178 -5.36 17.57 -6.47
N TRP A 179 -5.32 16.76 -7.54
CA TRP A 179 -4.33 15.70 -7.71
C TRP A 179 -3.57 15.88 -9.02
N PHE A 180 -2.26 15.72 -8.98
CA PHE A 180 -1.39 15.73 -10.15
C PHE A 180 -0.83 14.33 -10.43
N ILE A 181 -0.34 14.10 -11.65
CA ILE A 181 0.40 12.90 -12.05
C ILE A 181 1.77 13.31 -12.64
N SER A 182 2.82 12.54 -12.31
CA SER A 182 4.15 12.75 -12.88
C SER A 182 4.16 12.54 -14.39
N LYS A 183 4.98 13.34 -15.08
CA LYS A 183 5.10 13.26 -16.54
C LYS A 183 5.77 11.95 -16.97
N THR A 184 6.85 11.57 -16.28
CA THR A 184 7.71 10.45 -16.64
C THR A 184 7.37 9.23 -15.79
N PRO A 185 7.15 8.06 -16.40
CA PRO A 185 6.93 6.83 -15.67
C PRO A 185 8.22 6.31 -15.01
N VAL A 186 8.06 5.61 -13.92
CA VAL A 186 9.07 4.75 -13.30
C VAL A 186 9.10 3.44 -14.06
N THR A 187 10.24 3.08 -14.66
CA THR A 187 10.40 1.84 -15.41
C THR A 187 11.77 1.19 -15.19
N PRO A 188 11.85 -0.16 -15.06
CA PRO A 188 10.72 -1.07 -14.96
C PRO A 188 9.99 -0.93 -13.62
N GLY A 189 8.66 -1.03 -13.61
CA GLY A 189 7.88 -0.87 -12.38
C GLY A 189 6.47 -1.39 -12.53
N ASN A 190 5.97 -1.95 -11.44
CA ASN A 190 4.60 -2.33 -11.19
C ASN A 190 4.18 -1.75 -9.84
N GLU A 191 3.53 -2.50 -8.95
CA GLU A 191 3.20 -2.02 -7.60
C GLU A 191 4.43 -1.50 -6.87
N SER A 192 4.37 -0.24 -6.47
CA SER A 192 5.52 0.51 -5.99
C SER A 192 5.17 1.35 -4.77
N LYS A 193 6.17 1.63 -3.96
CA LYS A 193 6.06 2.55 -2.82
C LYS A 193 7.01 3.72 -3.03
N ILE A 194 6.54 4.91 -2.67
CA ILE A 194 7.32 6.15 -2.76
C ILE A 194 7.59 6.71 -1.38
N ILE A 195 8.78 7.27 -1.19
CA ILE A 195 9.14 8.11 -0.05
C ILE A 195 10.02 9.28 -0.50
N GLU A 196 10.08 10.31 0.33
CA GLU A 196 11.08 11.37 0.24
C GLU A 196 12.32 10.98 1.05
N LEU A 197 13.51 11.13 0.46
CA LEU A 197 14.79 10.94 1.11
C LEU A 197 15.20 12.18 1.92
N SER A 198 16.26 12.05 2.73
CA SER A 198 16.69 13.14 3.62
C SER A 198 17.15 14.40 2.87
N ASP A 199 17.62 14.23 1.64
CA ASP A 199 18.08 15.32 0.74
C ASP A 199 16.93 15.93 -0.09
N GLY A 200 15.67 15.46 0.09
CA GLY A 200 14.50 15.93 -0.65
C GLY A 200 14.26 15.20 -1.97
N SER A 201 15.15 14.30 -2.39
CA SER A 201 14.91 13.46 -3.56
C SER A 201 13.80 12.44 -3.28
N TRP A 202 13.17 11.93 -4.34
CA TRP A 202 12.16 10.89 -4.23
C TRP A 202 12.77 9.53 -4.53
N MET A 203 12.45 8.55 -3.69
CA MET A 203 12.76 7.14 -3.93
C MET A 203 11.48 6.35 -4.17
N VAL A 204 11.44 5.60 -5.26
CA VAL A 204 10.40 4.61 -5.54
C VAL A 204 11.02 3.23 -5.49
N ASN A 205 10.48 2.34 -4.66
CA ASN A 205 10.84 0.93 -4.63
C ASN A 205 9.75 0.10 -5.29
N SER A 206 10.09 -0.63 -6.35
CA SER A 206 9.16 -1.27 -7.27
C SER A 206 9.23 -2.79 -7.23
N ARG A 207 8.06 -3.42 -7.24
CA ARG A 207 7.86 -4.77 -7.76
C ARG A 207 8.12 -4.77 -9.26
N VAL A 208 8.85 -5.77 -9.75
CA VAL A 208 9.06 -5.99 -11.18
C VAL A 208 8.76 -7.45 -11.49
N ASN A 209 7.67 -7.69 -12.22
CA ASN A 209 7.22 -9.05 -12.55
C ASN A 209 8.31 -9.82 -13.30
N ASN A 210 8.47 -11.10 -12.94
CA ASN A 210 9.44 -12.02 -13.55
C ASN A 210 10.92 -11.58 -13.44
N SER A 211 11.24 -10.60 -12.62
CA SER A 211 12.62 -10.18 -12.37
C SER A 211 13.35 -11.06 -11.36
N GLY A 212 12.63 -11.59 -10.37
CA GLY A 212 13.20 -12.21 -9.18
C GLY A 212 13.82 -11.21 -8.19
N TYR A 213 13.68 -9.90 -8.44
CA TYR A 213 14.30 -8.82 -7.66
C TYR A 213 13.43 -7.56 -7.67
N ARG A 214 13.59 -6.76 -6.61
CA ARG A 214 13.04 -5.39 -6.58
C ARG A 214 13.94 -4.41 -7.32
N TYR A 215 13.39 -3.24 -7.61
CA TYR A 215 14.12 -2.11 -8.21
C TYR A 215 13.92 -0.87 -7.37
N SER A 216 14.97 -0.06 -7.27
CA SER A 216 14.92 1.29 -6.70
C SER A 216 15.10 2.33 -7.80
N HIS A 217 14.34 3.40 -7.71
CA HIS A 217 14.36 4.50 -8.66
C HIS A 217 14.46 5.81 -7.89
N ILE A 218 15.47 6.63 -8.22
CA ILE A 218 15.71 7.90 -7.56
C ILE A 218 15.43 9.04 -8.53
N SER A 219 14.70 10.05 -8.06
CA SER A 219 14.46 11.30 -8.76
C SER A 219 14.90 12.49 -7.89
N THR A 220 15.75 13.35 -8.41
CA THR A 220 16.17 14.61 -7.78
C THR A 220 15.42 15.83 -8.33
N ASP A 221 14.43 15.59 -9.21
CA ASP A 221 13.67 16.63 -9.93
C ASP A 221 12.16 16.41 -9.87
N PHE A 222 11.67 15.86 -8.73
CA PHE A 222 10.26 15.65 -8.43
C PHE A 222 9.54 14.77 -9.47
N GLY A 223 10.20 13.68 -9.91
CA GLY A 223 9.62 12.69 -10.81
C GLY A 223 9.65 13.07 -12.29
N ASN A 224 10.41 14.10 -12.70
CA ASN A 224 10.61 14.41 -14.11
C ASN A 224 11.59 13.45 -14.77
N THR A 225 12.61 12.99 -14.04
CA THR A 225 13.55 11.94 -14.48
C THR A 225 13.79 10.93 -13.36
N TRP A 226 14.15 9.69 -13.74
CA TRP A 226 14.40 8.60 -12.81
C TRP A 226 15.72 7.90 -13.12
N ASN A 227 16.54 7.71 -12.10
CA ASN A 227 17.70 6.81 -12.15
C ASN A 227 17.29 5.48 -11.51
N SER A 228 17.32 4.42 -12.31
CA SER A 228 16.79 3.10 -11.93
C SER A 228 17.91 2.09 -11.68
N LYS A 229 17.82 1.34 -10.57
CA LYS A 229 18.79 0.33 -10.17
C LYS A 229 18.04 -0.97 -9.83
N LYS A 230 18.53 -2.10 -10.36
CA LYS A 230 18.12 -3.42 -9.89
C LYS A 230 18.79 -3.70 -8.55
N GLU A 231 18.01 -4.05 -7.54
CA GLU A 231 18.51 -4.35 -6.20
C GLU A 231 18.79 -5.86 -6.08
N ILE A 232 20.05 -6.26 -6.28
CA ILE A 232 20.44 -7.69 -6.27
C ILE A 232 20.32 -8.34 -4.89
N ASP A 233 20.31 -7.54 -3.83
CA ASP A 233 20.16 -8.00 -2.44
C ASP A 233 18.69 -8.06 -2.01
N LEU A 234 17.78 -7.49 -2.81
CA LEU A 234 16.34 -7.49 -2.56
C LEU A 234 15.63 -8.46 -3.50
N ILE A 235 15.79 -9.77 -3.25
CA ILE A 235 15.06 -10.80 -4.00
C ILE A 235 13.56 -10.69 -3.75
N ASP A 236 12.74 -10.94 -4.79
CA ASP A 236 11.28 -10.80 -4.73
C ASP A 236 10.62 -11.54 -5.89
N PRO A 237 9.59 -12.37 -5.68
CA PRO A 237 8.93 -13.16 -6.73
C PRO A 237 7.94 -12.33 -7.57
N GLY A 238 7.82 -11.05 -7.28
CA GLY A 238 6.76 -10.20 -7.79
C GLY A 238 5.60 -10.07 -6.80
N SER A 239 5.90 -9.58 -5.59
CA SER A 239 4.91 -9.29 -4.55
C SER A 239 4.91 -7.81 -4.18
N ASN A 240 3.77 -7.29 -3.70
CA ASN A 240 3.67 -5.93 -3.24
C ASN A 240 4.20 -5.82 -1.81
N GLY A 241 5.35 -5.17 -1.66
CA GLY A 241 5.98 -4.90 -0.37
C GLY A 241 5.53 -3.58 0.25
N SER A 242 6.13 -3.24 1.37
CA SER A 242 5.91 -1.95 2.06
C SER A 242 7.24 -1.26 2.33
N LEU A 243 7.31 0.03 2.03
CA LEU A 243 8.45 0.89 2.32
C LEU A 243 7.97 2.04 3.21
N ILE A 244 8.61 2.23 4.36
CA ILE A 244 8.31 3.31 5.28
C ILE A 244 9.59 3.97 5.79
N ARG A 245 9.48 5.23 6.21
CA ARG A 245 10.52 5.89 6.99
C ARG A 245 10.19 5.75 8.48
N TYR A 246 11.16 5.29 9.24
CA TYR A 246 11.14 5.39 10.68
C TYR A 246 11.78 6.73 11.07
N ASN A 247 11.04 7.54 11.82
CA ASN A 247 11.52 8.85 12.29
C ASN A 247 10.97 9.11 13.69
N GLN A 248 11.53 8.42 14.66
CA GLN A 248 11.19 8.58 16.09
C GLN A 248 12.45 8.44 16.96
N ASN A 249 12.42 8.97 18.17
CA ASN A 249 13.47 8.82 19.18
C ASN A 249 14.88 9.19 18.65
N SER A 250 14.98 10.27 17.85
CA SER A 250 16.23 10.71 17.20
C SER A 250 16.82 9.71 16.21
N GLN A 251 16.07 8.70 15.81
CA GLN A 251 16.45 7.71 14.81
C GLN A 251 15.71 8.00 13.51
N ASN A 252 16.42 7.94 12.37
CA ASN A 252 15.86 8.18 11.04
C ASN A 252 16.48 7.20 10.04
N PHE A 253 15.68 6.26 9.54
CA PHE A 253 16.11 5.23 8.60
C PHE A 253 14.90 4.67 7.83
N LEU A 254 15.18 3.84 6.82
CA LEU A 254 14.15 3.20 6.03
C LEU A 254 13.89 1.76 6.49
N LEU A 255 12.64 1.34 6.42
CA LEU A 255 12.22 -0.05 6.60
C LEU A 255 11.52 -0.53 5.32
N LEU A 256 11.88 -1.72 4.88
CA LEU A 256 11.27 -2.41 3.76
C LEU A 256 10.79 -3.79 4.20
N SER A 257 9.51 -4.11 3.97
CA SER A 257 9.02 -5.49 4.03
C SER A 257 8.78 -6.02 2.63
N ASN A 258 9.23 -7.23 2.35
CA ASN A 258 9.01 -7.91 1.09
C ASN A 258 9.14 -9.43 1.24
N ILE A 259 8.83 -10.17 0.20
CA ILE A 259 9.03 -11.62 0.13
C ILE A 259 10.49 -11.90 -0.26
N ASN A 260 11.14 -12.77 0.50
CA ASN A 260 12.56 -13.11 0.35
C ASN A 260 12.76 -14.44 -0.41
N ASP A 261 12.07 -14.57 -1.54
CA ASP A 261 12.20 -15.68 -2.48
C ASP A 261 12.13 -15.12 -3.91
N GLN A 262 12.78 -15.74 -4.87
CA GLN A 262 12.77 -15.25 -6.26
C GLN A 262 11.59 -15.75 -7.09
N LYS A 263 10.90 -16.78 -6.63
CA LYS A 263 9.88 -17.50 -7.43
C LYS A 263 8.56 -17.64 -6.71
N GLU A 264 8.58 -17.93 -5.41
CA GLU A 264 7.41 -18.28 -4.62
C GLU A 264 7.07 -17.19 -3.61
N ARG A 265 5.79 -17.02 -3.31
CA ARG A 265 5.31 -16.07 -2.31
C ARG A 265 5.40 -16.70 -0.91
N ARG A 266 6.60 -16.74 -0.38
CA ARG A 266 6.93 -17.25 0.96
C ARG A 266 8.10 -16.47 1.56
N GLU A 267 8.32 -16.65 2.84
CA GLU A 267 9.38 -16.00 3.62
C GLU A 267 9.26 -14.46 3.59
N LEU A 268 8.28 -13.95 4.33
CA LEU A 268 8.14 -12.51 4.56
C LEU A 268 9.24 -12.02 5.49
N VAL A 269 9.95 -10.96 5.08
CA VAL A 269 11.05 -10.37 5.82
C VAL A 269 10.85 -8.86 6.02
N ILE A 270 11.59 -8.32 6.98
CA ILE A 270 11.85 -6.88 7.12
C ILE A 270 13.36 -6.65 7.01
N ARG A 271 13.72 -5.57 6.32
CA ARG A 271 15.07 -5.05 6.22
C ARG A 271 15.08 -3.56 6.58
N TYR A 272 16.22 -3.06 7.04
CA TYR A 272 16.41 -1.63 7.26
C TYR A 272 17.57 -1.08 6.42
N SER A 273 17.56 0.22 6.20
CA SER A 273 18.63 0.96 5.54
C SER A 273 18.94 2.21 6.35
N LEU A 274 20.20 2.38 6.74
CA LEU A 274 20.72 3.54 7.47
C LEU A 274 21.30 4.60 6.54
N ASP A 275 21.37 4.35 5.24
CA ASP A 275 22.04 5.16 4.22
C ASP A 275 21.13 5.57 3.05
N GLU A 276 19.84 5.76 3.38
CA GLU A 276 18.83 6.22 2.43
C GLU A 276 18.59 5.24 1.26
N GLY A 277 18.61 3.94 1.55
CA GLY A 277 18.32 2.88 0.60
C GLY A 277 19.47 2.53 -0.36
N LYS A 278 20.69 3.00 -0.10
CA LYS A 278 21.88 2.62 -0.88
C LYS A 278 22.31 1.19 -0.58
N SER A 279 22.19 0.78 0.68
CA SER A 279 22.35 -0.60 1.14
C SER A 279 21.24 -1.01 2.09
N TRP A 280 21.01 -2.30 2.21
CA TRP A 280 19.98 -2.90 3.05
C TRP A 280 20.62 -3.94 3.99
N SER A 281 20.09 -4.04 5.21
CA SER A 281 20.49 -5.07 6.18
C SER A 281 20.21 -6.48 5.67
N ASP A 282 20.79 -7.47 6.33
CA ASP A 282 20.33 -8.85 6.21
C ASP A 282 18.82 -8.96 6.52
N PRO A 283 18.12 -9.95 5.92
CA PRO A 283 16.69 -10.10 6.10
C PRO A 283 16.36 -10.59 7.52
N ARG A 284 15.49 -9.86 8.22
CA ARG A 284 14.86 -10.37 9.44
C ARG A 284 13.59 -11.12 9.04
N ILE A 285 13.57 -12.43 9.20
CA ILE A 285 12.42 -13.27 8.86
C ILE A 285 11.30 -13.04 9.89
N ILE A 286 10.11 -12.67 9.39
CA ILE A 286 8.90 -12.46 10.17
C ILE A 286 7.96 -13.66 10.05
N TYR A 287 7.84 -14.20 8.83
CA TYR A 287 6.98 -15.36 8.58
C TYR A 287 7.61 -16.26 7.53
N ARG A 288 7.82 -17.55 7.84
CA ARG A 288 8.58 -18.48 6.98
C ARG A 288 7.75 -19.14 5.89
N GLU A 289 6.47 -19.34 6.19
CA GLU A 289 5.56 -20.05 5.32
C GLU A 289 5.05 -19.15 4.16
N GLU A 290 4.00 -19.57 3.50
CA GLU A 290 3.37 -18.80 2.41
C GLU A 290 2.88 -17.44 2.91
N ALA A 291 3.43 -16.39 2.33
CA ALA A 291 3.05 -15.00 2.57
C ALA A 291 3.11 -14.19 1.28
N ALA A 292 2.33 -13.13 1.17
CA ALA A 292 2.27 -12.34 -0.04
C ALA A 292 2.39 -10.83 0.23
N TYR A 293 1.32 -10.08 0.08
CA TYR A 293 1.34 -8.64 0.24
C TYR A 293 1.48 -8.23 1.70
N SER A 294 2.17 -7.12 1.92
CA SER A 294 2.37 -6.57 3.26
C SER A 294 2.28 -5.05 3.28
N SER A 295 1.88 -4.50 4.41
CA SER A 295 1.83 -3.07 4.68
C SER A 295 2.31 -2.81 6.11
N MET A 296 3.21 -1.82 6.28
CA MET A 296 3.79 -1.45 7.57
C MET A 296 3.38 -0.05 8.00
N THR A 297 3.41 0.17 9.30
CA THR A 297 3.31 1.49 9.93
C THR A 297 4.17 1.56 11.19
N VAL A 298 4.57 2.76 11.60
CA VAL A 298 5.21 2.99 12.90
C VAL A 298 4.11 3.24 13.92
N LEU A 299 4.13 2.51 15.02
CA LEU A 299 3.16 2.65 16.11
C LEU A 299 3.50 3.84 17.01
N SER A 300 2.54 4.33 17.78
CA SER A 300 2.74 5.47 18.70
C SER A 300 3.80 5.23 19.77
N ASN A 301 4.06 3.97 20.12
CA ASN A 301 5.11 3.58 21.07
C ASN A 301 6.47 3.31 20.42
N GLY A 302 6.61 3.50 19.10
CA GLY A 302 7.85 3.27 18.34
C GLY A 302 8.04 1.85 17.82
N ASP A 303 7.17 0.90 18.15
CA ASP A 303 7.20 -0.43 17.54
C ASP A 303 6.73 -0.35 16.06
N ILE A 304 6.95 -1.43 15.32
CA ILE A 304 6.49 -1.56 13.94
C ILE A 304 5.24 -2.42 13.90
N GLY A 305 4.16 -1.89 13.34
CA GLY A 305 2.97 -2.64 12.98
C GLY A 305 3.09 -3.18 11.56
N LEU A 306 2.97 -4.48 11.37
CA LEU A 306 2.99 -5.15 10.08
C LEU A 306 1.67 -5.92 9.88
N PHE A 307 0.99 -5.62 8.78
CA PHE A 307 -0.23 -6.30 8.36
C PHE A 307 0.03 -6.99 7.02
N PHE A 308 -0.24 -8.31 6.91
CA PHE A 308 0.18 -9.10 5.76
C PHE A 308 -0.74 -10.30 5.49
N GLU A 309 -0.76 -10.71 4.22
CA GLU A 309 -1.39 -11.93 3.73
C GLU A 309 -0.55 -13.16 4.03
N ALA A 310 -1.17 -14.25 4.47
CA ALA A 310 -0.51 -15.51 4.79
C ALA A 310 -1.36 -16.73 4.39
N ASP A 311 -0.72 -17.91 4.41
CA ASP A 311 -1.35 -19.22 4.28
C ASP A 311 -2.24 -19.33 3.04
N ASN A 312 -1.68 -18.98 1.87
CA ASN A 312 -2.38 -18.94 0.60
C ASN A 312 -3.67 -18.09 0.65
N TYR A 313 -3.54 -16.88 1.25
CA TYR A 313 -4.60 -15.87 1.42
C TYR A 313 -5.75 -16.25 2.37
N ARG A 314 -5.60 -17.34 3.16
CA ARG A 314 -6.60 -17.73 4.17
C ARG A 314 -6.60 -16.79 5.36
N ASN A 315 -5.41 -16.33 5.75
CA ASN A 315 -5.18 -15.55 6.95
C ASN A 315 -4.58 -14.18 6.59
N ASN A 316 -4.97 -13.17 7.37
CA ASN A 316 -4.40 -11.84 7.27
C ASN A 316 -3.97 -11.40 8.68
N PHE A 317 -2.67 -11.50 8.93
CA PHE A 317 -2.10 -11.28 10.24
C PHE A 317 -1.65 -9.85 10.45
N PHE A 318 -1.97 -9.31 11.61
CA PHE A 318 -1.26 -8.18 12.21
C PHE A 318 -0.26 -8.71 13.22
N THR A 319 0.97 -8.23 13.15
CA THR A 319 2.00 -8.44 14.15
C THR A 319 2.63 -7.12 14.56
N ARG A 320 2.93 -7.00 15.85
CA ARG A 320 3.73 -5.91 16.40
C ARG A 320 5.15 -6.43 16.62
N ILE A 321 6.13 -5.69 16.14
CA ILE A 321 7.54 -6.04 16.18
C ILE A 321 8.26 -4.90 16.89
N LYS A 322 9.00 -5.22 17.94
CA LYS A 322 9.83 -4.21 18.60
C LYS A 322 10.99 -3.81 17.71
N LEU A 323 11.38 -2.56 17.82
CA LEU A 323 12.45 -2.03 16.96
C LEU A 323 13.79 -2.76 17.18
N ASP A 324 14.11 -3.11 18.41
CA ASP A 324 15.32 -3.86 18.80
C ASP A 324 15.33 -5.31 18.26
N GLU A 325 14.18 -5.84 17.84
CA GLU A 325 14.11 -7.14 17.16
C GLU A 325 14.49 -7.04 15.67
N ILE A 326 14.48 -5.82 15.10
CA ILE A 326 14.79 -5.58 13.67
C ILE A 326 16.23 -5.08 13.53
N ILE A 327 16.63 -4.14 14.38
CA ILE A 327 17.92 -3.43 14.28
C ILE A 327 18.78 -3.82 15.46
N GLU A 328 19.98 -4.34 15.17
CA GLU A 328 21.06 -4.48 16.13
C GLU A 328 21.88 -3.19 16.11
N PHE A 329 21.91 -2.47 17.24
CA PHE A 329 22.67 -1.23 17.42
C PHE A 329 24.08 -1.52 17.97
#